data_e76e45957bece2426904d2a68f90d609
#
_entry.id   e76e45957bece2426904d2a68f90d609
#
_cell.length_a   1.000
_cell.length_b   1.000
_cell.length_c   1.000
_cell.angle_alpha   90.00
_cell.angle_beta   90.00
_cell.angle_gamma   90.00
#
_symmetry.space_group_name_H-M   'P 1'
#
loop_
_entity.id
_entity.type
_entity.pdbx_description
1 polymer ?
#
loop_
_entity_poly.entity_id
_entity_poly.type
_entity_poly.pdbx_seq_one_letter_code
_entity_poly.pdbx_strand_id
1 'polypeptide(L)'
;MKLSDIHIRDPFALLHEDKYYLYGTRGATCWGAADGFDVFVSDDLENWSEPHEVFHNDGSFWADMHYWAPEVHKWNGAFYMFASFKAEGVCRCTCILKADNPLGPFVPHNISPITPADWECLDGTFYVDKNGKPYMVFCHEWVQAVDGEIWAVELQDDLTAPAGPPRLLFTASEAEWIVPGSLVMGKPSFVTDGPFMWRTQSGELLMLWAAFSAQGYTQGLALSSNGEITGQFRQVEPLFRKDGGHGMIFRTKEGKLLLSLHSPNRTPEERPHFFEIVEENGLLRRV
;
A
#
# COMPACT_ATOMS: atom_id res chain seq x y z
N MET A 1 1.55 -7.99 22.93
CA MET A 1 2.18 -6.64 22.85
C MET A 1 1.13 -5.58 22.56
N LYS A 2 1.44 -4.28 22.76
CA LYS A 2 0.55 -3.18 22.36
C LYS A 2 0.88 -2.74 20.94
N LEU A 3 -0.05 -2.02 20.28
CA LEU A 3 0.17 -1.50 18.94
C LEU A 3 1.43 -0.60 18.88
N SER A 4 1.70 0.19 19.94
CA SER A 4 2.89 1.02 20.08
C SER A 4 4.22 0.25 20.17
N ASP A 5 4.17 -1.05 20.45
CA ASP A 5 5.36 -1.89 20.57
C ASP A 5 5.74 -2.52 19.22
N ILE A 6 4.85 -2.42 18.22
CA ILE A 6 5.03 -2.99 16.88
C ILE A 6 5.86 -2.03 16.03
N HIS A 7 7.02 -2.47 15.56
CA HIS A 7 7.96 -1.68 14.77
C HIS A 7 7.82 -2.04 13.28
N ILE A 8 6.81 -1.48 12.63
CA ILE A 8 6.57 -1.63 11.19
C ILE A 8 6.28 -0.29 10.53
N ARG A 9 6.54 -0.22 9.22
CA ARG A 9 6.06 0.80 8.30
C ARG A 9 4.90 0.22 7.49
N ASP A 10 4.17 1.07 6.78
CA ASP A 10 3.20 0.68 5.76
C ASP A 10 2.15 -0.34 6.29
N PRO A 11 1.48 -0.01 7.43
CA PRO A 11 0.66 -0.98 8.14
C PRO A 11 -0.64 -1.28 7.38
N PHE A 12 -0.81 -2.52 6.98
CA PHE A 12 -2.02 -3.05 6.35
C PHE A 12 -2.81 -3.94 7.31
N ALA A 13 -4.07 -3.61 7.56
CA ALA A 13 -4.95 -4.34 8.46
C ALA A 13 -6.05 -5.11 7.72
N LEU A 14 -6.10 -6.42 7.90
CA LEU A 14 -7.14 -7.30 7.37
C LEU A 14 -8.04 -7.78 8.52
N LEU A 15 -9.36 -7.61 8.39
CA LEU A 15 -10.34 -8.29 9.25
C LEU A 15 -10.79 -9.59 8.56
N HIS A 16 -10.56 -10.72 9.21
CA HIS A 16 -10.98 -12.02 8.72
C HIS A 16 -11.36 -12.94 9.88
N GLU A 17 -12.54 -13.58 9.80
CA GLU A 17 -13.07 -14.52 10.81
C GLU A 17 -12.95 -13.97 12.24
N ASP A 18 -13.46 -12.75 12.45
CA ASP A 18 -13.44 -12.03 13.73
C ASP A 18 -12.05 -11.80 14.35
N LYS A 19 -10.99 -11.84 13.53
CA LYS A 19 -9.63 -11.48 13.94
C LYS A 19 -9.06 -10.40 13.01
N TYR A 20 -8.23 -9.56 13.60
CA TYR A 20 -7.45 -8.56 12.86
C TYR A 20 -6.05 -9.10 12.62
N TYR A 21 -5.57 -8.97 11.39
CA TYR A 21 -4.24 -9.35 10.94
C TYR A 21 -3.53 -8.09 10.47
N LEU A 22 -2.43 -7.73 11.12
CA LEU A 22 -1.66 -6.53 10.81
C LEU A 22 -0.34 -6.94 10.17
N TYR A 23 -0.16 -6.56 8.92
CA TYR A 23 1.07 -6.71 8.14
C TYR A 23 1.79 -5.38 8.04
N GLY A 24 3.05 -5.40 7.62
CA GLY A 24 3.82 -4.19 7.34
C GLY A 24 5.26 -4.50 6.99
N THR A 25 5.94 -3.49 6.51
CA THR A 25 7.39 -3.54 6.28
C THR A 25 8.12 -3.70 7.62
N ARG A 26 8.97 -4.70 7.76
CA ARG A 26 9.82 -4.87 8.96
C ARG A 26 10.71 -3.65 9.14
N GLY A 27 10.58 -2.91 10.25
CA GLY A 27 11.37 -1.70 10.50
C GLY A 27 12.87 -1.97 10.54
N ALA A 28 13.29 -3.14 11.03
CA ALA A 28 14.70 -3.50 11.16
C ALA A 28 15.41 -3.74 9.82
N THR A 29 14.69 -4.13 8.75
CA THR A 29 15.26 -4.52 7.45
C THR A 29 14.76 -3.65 6.30
N CYS A 30 14.02 -2.57 6.58
CA CYS A 30 13.38 -1.76 5.55
C CYS A 30 14.37 -1.08 4.57
N TRP A 31 15.59 -0.78 4.99
CA TRP A 31 16.57 -0.07 4.16
C TRP A 31 17.76 -0.92 3.72
N GLY A 32 17.63 -2.22 3.73
CA GLY A 32 18.74 -3.11 3.38
C GLY A 32 18.29 -4.50 2.98
N ALA A 33 19.14 -5.46 3.27
CA ALA A 33 18.83 -6.87 3.08
C ALA A 33 17.59 -7.27 3.87
N ALA A 34 16.73 -8.05 3.23
CA ALA A 34 15.47 -8.51 3.80
C ALA A 34 15.14 -9.90 3.31
N ASP A 35 14.47 -10.69 4.14
CA ASP A 35 14.23 -12.11 3.90
C ASP A 35 12.78 -12.55 4.14
N GLY A 36 11.90 -11.66 4.64
CA GLY A 36 10.53 -12.08 4.91
C GLY A 36 9.60 -10.98 5.41
N PHE A 37 8.36 -11.40 5.67
CA PHE A 37 7.30 -10.59 6.25
C PHE A 37 6.67 -11.29 7.45
N ASP A 38 6.15 -10.49 8.38
CA ASP A 38 5.43 -10.95 9.55
C ASP A 38 3.97 -10.49 9.54
N VAL A 39 3.14 -11.18 10.32
CA VAL A 39 1.81 -10.76 10.71
C VAL A 39 1.68 -10.71 12.23
N PHE A 40 0.94 -9.75 12.73
CA PHE A 40 0.50 -9.65 14.11
C PHE A 40 -1.01 -9.86 14.15
N VAL A 41 -1.50 -10.62 15.13
CA VAL A 41 -2.92 -10.97 15.24
C VAL A 41 -3.52 -10.36 16.48
N SER A 42 -4.74 -9.82 16.36
CA SER A 42 -5.51 -9.25 17.48
C SER A 42 -6.98 -9.60 17.41
N ASP A 43 -7.60 -9.71 18.56
CA ASP A 43 -9.05 -9.83 18.70
C ASP A 43 -9.74 -8.48 18.94
N ASP A 44 -9.00 -7.43 19.37
CA ASP A 44 -9.55 -6.18 19.92
C ASP A 44 -8.87 -4.89 19.43
N LEU A 45 -7.87 -4.98 18.55
CA LEU A 45 -7.01 -3.87 18.07
C LEU A 45 -6.12 -3.24 19.15
N GLU A 46 -6.18 -3.68 20.39
CA GLU A 46 -5.37 -3.19 21.52
C GLU A 46 -4.24 -4.16 21.89
N ASN A 47 -4.55 -5.46 21.88
CA ASN A 47 -3.66 -6.52 22.29
C ASN A 47 -3.29 -7.38 21.09
N TRP A 48 -2.01 -7.40 20.75
CA TRP A 48 -1.46 -8.07 19.57
C TRP A 48 -0.57 -9.24 19.97
N SER A 49 -0.55 -10.27 19.13
CA SER A 49 0.38 -11.40 19.26
C SER A 49 1.83 -10.95 19.12
N GLU A 50 2.77 -11.83 19.44
CA GLU A 50 4.12 -11.77 18.89
C GLU A 50 4.07 -11.91 17.36
N PRO A 51 5.10 -11.42 16.63
CA PRO A 51 5.17 -11.57 15.18
C PRO A 51 5.17 -13.05 14.78
N HIS A 52 4.40 -13.37 13.76
CA HIS A 52 4.40 -14.66 13.10
C HIS A 52 4.88 -14.48 11.66
N GLU A 53 5.97 -15.15 11.30
CA GLU A 53 6.52 -15.07 9.95
C GLU A 53 5.58 -15.75 8.94
N VAL A 54 5.15 -14.99 7.92
CA VAL A 54 4.19 -15.44 6.91
C VAL A 54 4.81 -15.65 5.54
N PHE A 55 5.97 -15.05 5.30
CA PHE A 55 6.81 -15.27 4.13
C PHE A 55 8.27 -15.28 4.57
N HIS A 56 9.03 -16.26 4.10
CA HIS A 56 10.47 -16.36 4.29
C HIS A 56 11.14 -16.71 2.97
N ASN A 57 12.19 -15.96 2.61
CA ASN A 57 13.06 -16.28 1.49
C ASN A 57 14.21 -17.17 1.97
N ASP A 58 14.15 -18.43 1.65
CA ASP A 58 15.20 -19.42 1.94
C ASP A 58 16.37 -19.37 0.95
N GLY A 59 16.43 -18.33 0.11
CA GLY A 59 17.40 -18.15 -0.97
C GLY A 59 16.90 -18.62 -2.34
N SER A 60 15.68 -19.11 -2.44
CA SER A 60 15.06 -19.52 -3.71
C SER A 60 14.29 -18.37 -4.41
N PHE A 61 13.92 -17.33 -3.69
CA PHE A 61 13.28 -16.16 -4.25
C PHE A 61 14.31 -15.16 -4.75
N TRP A 62 14.07 -14.55 -5.89
CA TRP A 62 15.03 -13.71 -6.62
C TRP A 62 15.47 -12.42 -5.90
N ALA A 63 14.59 -11.84 -5.08
CA ALA A 63 14.87 -10.60 -4.36
C ALA A 63 15.49 -10.89 -3.00
N ASP A 64 16.39 -10.00 -2.55
CA ASP A 64 17.11 -10.13 -1.30
C ASP A 64 17.19 -8.83 -0.49
N MET A 65 16.50 -7.78 -0.93
CA MET A 65 16.48 -6.49 -0.25
C MET A 65 15.15 -5.74 -0.44
N HIS A 66 14.92 -4.74 0.44
CA HIS A 66 13.79 -3.81 0.35
C HIS A 66 12.45 -4.51 0.18
N TYR A 67 12.12 -5.44 1.10
CA TYR A 67 10.79 -6.05 1.16
C TYR A 67 9.84 -5.06 1.80
N TRP A 68 8.97 -4.43 0.99
CA TRP A 68 8.15 -3.31 1.43
C TRP A 68 6.66 -3.51 1.18
N ALA A 69 5.86 -2.84 2.03
CA ALA A 69 4.44 -2.62 1.91
C ALA A 69 3.63 -3.88 1.55
N PRO A 70 3.67 -4.95 2.39
CA PRO A 70 2.85 -6.14 2.15
C PRO A 70 1.38 -5.83 2.42
N GLU A 71 0.53 -5.96 1.41
CA GLU A 71 -0.93 -5.87 1.50
C GLU A 71 -1.57 -7.24 1.25
N VAL A 72 -2.41 -7.71 2.13
CA VAL A 72 -3.03 -9.03 2.01
C VAL A 72 -4.53 -8.93 1.74
N HIS A 73 -4.94 -9.40 0.57
CA HIS A 73 -6.31 -9.36 0.09
C HIS A 73 -6.88 -10.76 -0.13
N LYS A 74 -8.17 -10.95 0.19
CA LYS A 74 -8.88 -12.20 -0.10
C LYS A 74 -9.53 -12.11 -1.47
N TRP A 75 -9.21 -13.08 -2.35
CA TRP A 75 -9.77 -13.17 -3.70
C TRP A 75 -10.01 -14.63 -4.08
N ASN A 76 -11.17 -14.94 -4.64
CA ASN A 76 -11.52 -16.29 -5.12
C ASN A 76 -11.17 -17.43 -4.15
N GLY A 77 -11.38 -17.19 -2.84
CA GLY A 77 -11.19 -18.19 -1.80
C GLY A 77 -9.77 -18.34 -1.26
N ALA A 78 -8.78 -17.62 -1.80
CA ALA A 78 -7.39 -17.60 -1.33
C ALA A 78 -6.98 -16.20 -0.84
N PHE A 79 -5.80 -16.09 -0.23
CA PHE A 79 -5.19 -14.84 0.20
C PHE A 79 -4.01 -14.51 -0.71
N TYR A 80 -3.93 -13.26 -1.14
CA TYR A 80 -2.88 -12.77 -2.02
C TYR A 80 -2.19 -11.59 -1.36
N MET A 81 -0.88 -11.68 -1.22
CA MET A 81 -0.04 -10.61 -0.73
C MET A 81 0.60 -9.88 -1.90
N PHE A 82 0.32 -8.59 -2.01
CA PHE A 82 0.98 -7.67 -2.92
C PHE A 82 2.11 -7.01 -2.15
N ALA A 83 3.34 -7.10 -2.62
CA ALA A 83 4.48 -6.51 -1.93
C ALA A 83 5.57 -6.08 -2.91
N SER A 84 6.35 -5.08 -2.51
CA SER A 84 7.49 -4.58 -3.27
C SER A 84 8.76 -5.34 -2.92
N PHE A 85 9.56 -5.64 -3.94
CA PHE A 85 10.80 -6.40 -3.82
C PHE A 85 11.89 -5.81 -4.70
N LYS A 86 13.16 -5.98 -4.29
CA LYS A 86 14.32 -5.52 -5.05
C LYS A 86 15.50 -6.50 -4.92
N ALA A 87 16.34 -6.53 -5.95
CA ALA A 87 17.66 -7.11 -5.93
C ALA A 87 18.65 -6.17 -6.64
N GLU A 88 19.95 -6.39 -6.44
CA GLU A 88 20.98 -5.61 -7.15
C GLU A 88 20.86 -5.79 -8.67
N GLY A 89 20.86 -4.68 -9.41
CA GLY A 89 20.74 -4.68 -10.87
C GLY A 89 19.35 -5.01 -11.43
N VAL A 90 18.34 -5.18 -10.55
CA VAL A 90 16.94 -5.42 -10.93
C VAL A 90 16.10 -4.23 -10.47
N CYS A 91 15.23 -3.70 -11.33
CA CYS A 91 14.28 -2.67 -10.93
C CYS A 91 13.36 -3.18 -9.82
N ARG A 92 13.01 -2.29 -8.88
CA ARG A 92 12.00 -2.61 -7.87
C ARG A 92 10.68 -2.93 -8.56
N CYS A 93 9.98 -3.92 -8.08
CA CYS A 93 8.70 -4.31 -8.66
C CYS A 93 7.73 -4.81 -7.58
N THR A 94 6.45 -4.82 -7.89
CA THR A 94 5.44 -5.50 -7.08
C THR A 94 5.27 -6.93 -7.59
N CYS A 95 5.41 -7.88 -6.67
CA CYS A 95 5.07 -9.29 -6.88
C CYS A 95 3.83 -9.67 -6.08
N ILE A 96 3.17 -10.73 -6.51
CA ILE A 96 2.03 -11.31 -5.81
C ILE A 96 2.45 -12.66 -5.23
N LEU A 97 2.23 -12.83 -3.93
CA LEU A 97 2.38 -14.09 -3.23
C LEU A 97 1.00 -14.63 -2.87
N LYS A 98 0.85 -15.92 -2.68
CA LYS A 98 -0.43 -16.59 -2.41
C LYS A 98 -0.33 -17.51 -1.20
N ALA A 99 -1.42 -17.57 -0.42
CA ALA A 99 -1.60 -18.53 0.67
C ALA A 99 -3.06 -18.98 0.78
N ASP A 100 -3.31 -20.07 1.50
CA ASP A 100 -4.66 -20.58 1.76
C ASP A 100 -5.31 -19.92 2.99
N ASN A 101 -4.51 -19.23 3.81
CA ASN A 101 -4.98 -18.52 4.99
C ASN A 101 -4.10 -17.27 5.28
N PRO A 102 -4.59 -16.30 6.10
CA PRO A 102 -3.86 -15.07 6.35
C PRO A 102 -2.56 -15.24 7.17
N LEU A 103 -2.37 -16.38 7.82
CA LEU A 103 -1.12 -16.71 8.53
C LEU A 103 -0.05 -17.31 7.60
N GLY A 104 -0.32 -17.41 6.31
CA GLY A 104 0.61 -18.01 5.36
C GLY A 104 0.74 -19.54 5.49
N PRO A 105 1.89 -20.14 5.09
CA PRO A 105 2.99 -19.43 4.43
C PRO A 105 2.58 -18.91 3.05
N PHE A 106 2.96 -17.68 2.74
CA PHE A 106 2.81 -17.13 1.41
C PHE A 106 3.93 -17.64 0.50
N VAL A 107 3.59 -18.00 -0.71
CA VAL A 107 4.56 -18.44 -1.74
C VAL A 107 4.38 -17.60 -3.00
N PRO A 108 5.43 -17.39 -3.81
CA PRO A 108 5.30 -16.66 -5.06
C PRO A 108 4.18 -17.23 -5.94
N HIS A 109 3.27 -16.36 -6.38
CA HIS A 109 2.11 -16.72 -7.20
C HIS A 109 2.41 -16.60 -8.69
N ASN A 110 3.20 -15.62 -9.08
CA ASN A 110 3.63 -15.41 -10.46
C ASN A 110 5.14 -15.57 -10.63
N ILE A 111 5.51 -15.99 -11.84
CA ILE A 111 6.92 -16.18 -12.22
C ILE A 111 7.59 -14.82 -12.48
N SER A 112 6.83 -13.88 -13.06
CA SER A 112 7.32 -12.53 -13.40
C SER A 112 6.60 -11.47 -12.58
N PRO A 113 7.25 -10.33 -12.31
CA PRO A 113 6.58 -9.18 -11.70
C PRO A 113 5.35 -8.73 -12.50
N ILE A 114 4.38 -8.15 -11.80
CA ILE A 114 3.17 -7.57 -12.43
C ILE A 114 3.49 -6.20 -13.05
N THR A 115 4.41 -5.45 -12.42
CA THR A 115 4.83 -4.13 -12.93
C THR A 115 5.80 -4.28 -14.11
N PRO A 116 5.92 -3.24 -14.99
CA PRO A 116 6.88 -3.28 -16.09
C PRO A 116 8.32 -3.52 -15.59
N ALA A 117 9.04 -4.44 -16.25
CA ALA A 117 10.33 -4.94 -15.77
C ALA A 117 11.46 -3.89 -15.82
N ASP A 118 11.31 -2.85 -16.63
CA ASP A 118 12.27 -1.73 -16.81
C ASP A 118 11.92 -0.47 -16.01
N TRP A 119 10.84 -0.55 -15.20
CA TRP A 119 10.41 0.52 -14.33
C TRP A 119 10.75 0.23 -12.87
N GLU A 120 11.21 1.25 -12.15
CA GLU A 120 11.26 1.19 -10.68
C GLU A 120 9.84 1.41 -10.15
N CYS A 121 9.19 0.35 -9.68
CA CYS A 121 7.81 0.38 -9.21
C CYS A 121 7.70 -0.10 -7.77
N LEU A 122 6.77 0.47 -7.01
CA LEU A 122 6.50 0.08 -5.63
C LEU A 122 5.02 0.17 -5.27
N ASP A 123 4.68 -0.41 -4.11
CA ASP A 123 3.42 -0.23 -3.38
C ASP A 123 2.17 -0.60 -4.19
N GLY A 124 2.23 -1.77 -4.84
CA GLY A 124 1.06 -2.27 -5.57
C GLY A 124 -0.08 -2.66 -4.63
N THR A 125 -1.25 -2.01 -4.78
CA THR A 125 -2.49 -2.35 -4.06
C THR A 125 -3.50 -3.04 -4.96
N PHE A 126 -4.28 -3.94 -4.39
CA PHE A 126 -5.33 -4.65 -5.10
C PHE A 126 -6.66 -3.89 -5.07
N TYR A 127 -7.32 -3.80 -6.21
CA TYR A 127 -8.64 -3.18 -6.33
C TYR A 127 -9.54 -3.98 -7.27
N VAL A 128 -10.81 -4.11 -6.92
CA VAL A 128 -11.83 -4.72 -7.77
C VAL A 128 -12.85 -3.64 -8.16
N ASP A 129 -13.07 -3.45 -9.45
CA ASP A 129 -14.05 -2.48 -9.95
C ASP A 129 -15.50 -2.98 -9.74
N LYS A 130 -16.48 -2.12 -10.04
CA LYS A 130 -17.92 -2.46 -9.90
C LYS A 130 -18.39 -3.60 -10.82
N ASN A 131 -17.61 -3.94 -11.84
CA ASN A 131 -17.91 -5.03 -12.77
C ASN A 131 -17.22 -6.35 -12.34
N GLY A 132 -16.51 -6.35 -11.22
CA GLY A 132 -15.78 -7.50 -10.70
C GLY A 132 -14.40 -7.70 -11.35
N LYS A 133 -13.88 -6.73 -12.10
CA LYS A 133 -12.56 -6.81 -12.70
C LYS A 133 -11.45 -6.46 -11.69
N PRO A 134 -10.44 -7.32 -11.56
CA PRO A 134 -9.32 -7.05 -10.68
C PRO A 134 -8.31 -6.09 -11.33
N TYR A 135 -7.76 -5.19 -10.51
CA TYR A 135 -6.71 -4.24 -10.88
C TYR A 135 -5.60 -4.26 -9.83
N MET A 136 -4.40 -3.91 -10.25
CA MET A 136 -3.35 -3.43 -9.38
C MET A 136 -3.12 -1.93 -9.65
N VAL A 137 -3.12 -1.12 -8.58
CA VAL A 137 -2.69 0.28 -8.62
C VAL A 137 -1.33 0.36 -7.95
N PHE A 138 -0.36 1.04 -8.57
CA PHE A 138 1.02 1.05 -8.13
C PHE A 138 1.71 2.36 -8.45
N CYS A 139 2.84 2.63 -7.80
CA CYS A 139 3.68 3.78 -8.08
C CYS A 139 4.80 3.43 -9.06
N HIS A 140 5.01 4.28 -10.08
CA HIS A 140 6.27 4.38 -10.80
C HIS A 140 7.15 5.38 -10.03
N GLU A 141 8.24 4.89 -9.50
CA GLU A 141 9.00 5.55 -8.45
C GLU A 141 9.71 6.81 -8.95
N TRP A 142 9.69 7.84 -8.13
CA TRP A 142 10.31 9.14 -8.38
C TRP A 142 11.82 9.08 -8.64
N VAL A 143 12.51 8.04 -8.20
CA VAL A 143 13.93 7.81 -8.48
C VAL A 143 14.21 7.65 -9.99
N GLN A 144 13.21 7.23 -10.75
CA GLN A 144 13.26 7.08 -12.20
C GLN A 144 12.38 8.11 -12.92
N ALA A 145 11.13 8.28 -12.49
CA ALA A 145 10.17 9.18 -13.11
C ALA A 145 10.44 10.67 -12.81
N VAL A 146 11.17 10.99 -11.72
CA VAL A 146 11.42 12.34 -11.18
C VAL A 146 10.17 12.93 -10.52
N ASP A 147 9.08 13.06 -11.24
CA ASP A 147 7.74 13.34 -10.73
C ASP A 147 7.03 11.98 -10.56
N GLY A 148 6.93 11.48 -9.35
CA GLY A 148 6.35 10.18 -9.06
C GLY A 148 4.97 10.04 -9.70
N GLU A 149 4.66 8.85 -10.20
CA GLU A 149 3.44 8.58 -10.96
C GLU A 149 2.63 7.49 -10.28
N ILE A 150 1.31 7.58 -10.34
CA ILE A 150 0.41 6.49 -9.95
C ILE A 150 -0.26 5.91 -11.19
N TRP A 151 -0.10 4.61 -11.35
CA TRP A 151 -0.59 3.83 -12.48
C TRP A 151 -1.58 2.75 -12.04
N ALA A 152 -2.44 2.31 -12.94
CA ALA A 152 -3.29 1.15 -12.77
C ALA A 152 -3.13 0.18 -13.93
N VAL A 153 -3.18 -1.12 -13.63
CA VAL A 153 -3.19 -2.19 -14.63
C VAL A 153 -4.30 -3.17 -14.30
N GLU A 154 -5.11 -3.53 -15.30
CA GLU A 154 -6.10 -4.63 -15.18
C GLU A 154 -5.32 -5.95 -15.05
N LEU A 155 -5.75 -6.81 -14.14
CA LEU A 155 -5.16 -8.12 -13.92
C LEU A 155 -6.05 -9.21 -14.58
N GLN A 156 -5.45 -10.36 -14.86
CA GLN A 156 -6.21 -11.57 -15.14
C GLN A 156 -6.96 -12.02 -13.87
N ASP A 157 -8.08 -12.70 -14.01
CA ASP A 157 -8.94 -13.11 -12.89
C ASP A 157 -8.22 -13.99 -11.86
N ASP A 158 -7.20 -14.72 -12.29
CA ASP A 158 -6.37 -15.56 -11.44
C ASP A 158 -5.16 -14.81 -10.84
N LEU A 159 -4.99 -13.53 -11.12
CA LEU A 159 -3.92 -12.64 -10.68
C LEU A 159 -2.50 -13.08 -11.11
N THR A 160 -2.37 -13.92 -12.14
CA THR A 160 -1.05 -14.42 -12.57
C THR A 160 -0.30 -13.43 -13.48
N ALA A 161 -1.01 -12.52 -14.16
CA ALA A 161 -0.43 -11.58 -15.11
C ALA A 161 -1.31 -10.34 -15.30
N PRO A 162 -0.76 -9.24 -15.85
CA PRO A 162 -1.56 -8.14 -16.39
C PRO A 162 -2.46 -8.61 -17.54
N ALA A 163 -3.68 -8.07 -17.61
CA ALA A 163 -4.63 -8.30 -18.70
C ALA A 163 -4.51 -7.27 -19.85
N GLY A 164 -3.70 -6.22 -19.65
CA GLY A 164 -3.48 -5.16 -20.62
C GLY A 164 -2.33 -4.23 -20.21
N PRO A 165 -2.10 -3.15 -20.98
CA PRO A 165 -1.07 -2.18 -20.62
C PRO A 165 -1.49 -1.35 -19.40
N PRO A 166 -0.53 -0.87 -18.59
CA PRO A 166 -0.83 0.06 -17.51
C PRO A 166 -1.33 1.40 -18.05
N ARG A 167 -2.13 2.09 -17.23
CA ARG A 167 -2.67 3.41 -17.47
C ARG A 167 -2.23 4.37 -16.38
N LEU A 168 -1.69 5.53 -16.77
CA LEU A 168 -1.40 6.63 -15.85
C LEU A 168 -2.71 7.19 -15.27
N LEU A 169 -2.76 7.34 -13.94
CA LEU A 169 -3.88 7.96 -13.24
C LEU A 169 -3.59 9.42 -12.92
N PHE A 170 -2.42 9.73 -12.36
CA PHE A 170 -1.93 11.10 -12.14
C PHE A 170 -0.44 11.10 -11.77
N THR A 171 0.18 12.30 -11.77
CA THR A 171 1.53 12.53 -11.24
C THR A 171 1.47 13.26 -9.91
N ALA A 172 2.52 13.12 -9.11
CA ALA A 172 2.58 13.72 -7.76
C ALA A 172 2.39 15.23 -7.80
N SER A 173 3.01 15.94 -8.77
CA SER A 173 2.96 17.40 -8.89
C SER A 173 1.58 17.97 -9.21
N GLU A 174 0.59 17.14 -9.53
CA GLU A 174 -0.81 17.58 -9.65
C GLU A 174 -1.45 17.96 -8.29
N ALA A 175 -0.80 17.61 -7.18
CA ALA A 175 -1.26 17.97 -5.84
C ALA A 175 -0.62 19.28 -5.36
N GLU A 176 -1.42 20.32 -5.14
CA GLU A 176 -0.92 21.66 -4.72
C GLU A 176 -0.22 21.66 -3.35
N TRP A 177 -0.45 20.63 -2.53
CA TRP A 177 0.08 20.55 -1.16
C TRP A 177 1.46 19.93 -1.06
N ILE A 178 1.99 19.32 -2.13
CA ILE A 178 3.25 18.59 -2.08
C ILE A 178 4.47 19.52 -2.13
N VAL A 179 5.58 19.02 -1.60
CA VAL A 179 6.90 19.62 -1.73
C VAL A 179 7.90 18.57 -2.24
N PRO A 180 9.02 18.97 -2.86
CA PRO A 180 10.04 18.02 -3.27
C PRO A 180 10.55 17.19 -2.09
N GLY A 181 10.57 15.87 -2.23
CA GLY A 181 11.12 14.96 -1.24
C GLY A 181 12.64 14.82 -1.34
N SER A 182 13.21 15.02 -2.54
CA SER A 182 14.63 14.85 -2.83
C SER A 182 15.03 15.56 -4.12
N LEU A 183 16.26 15.31 -4.57
CA LEU A 183 16.76 15.71 -5.89
C LEU A 183 17.15 14.46 -6.67
N VAL A 184 16.63 14.35 -7.89
CA VAL A 184 17.04 13.32 -8.87
C VAL A 184 17.67 14.01 -10.08
N MET A 185 18.89 13.63 -10.42
CA MET A 185 19.67 14.28 -11.50
C MET A 185 19.71 15.81 -11.38
N GLY A 186 19.76 16.34 -10.13
CA GLY A 186 19.76 17.77 -9.84
C GLY A 186 18.40 18.48 -9.99
N LYS A 187 17.32 17.75 -10.22
CA LYS A 187 15.95 18.29 -10.32
C LYS A 187 15.15 17.94 -9.06
N PRO A 188 14.27 18.85 -8.57
CA PRO A 188 13.31 18.50 -7.54
C PRO A 188 12.49 17.29 -7.96
N SER A 189 12.38 16.31 -7.06
CA SER A 189 11.60 15.10 -7.30
C SER A 189 10.47 14.99 -6.30
N PHE A 190 9.34 14.44 -6.74
CA PHE A 190 8.12 14.34 -5.97
C PHE A 190 7.76 12.86 -5.75
N VAL A 191 7.55 12.50 -4.50
CA VAL A 191 7.26 11.13 -4.08
C VAL A 191 5.81 10.78 -4.35
N THR A 192 5.55 9.54 -4.77
CA THR A 192 4.26 8.87 -4.67
C THR A 192 4.47 7.54 -3.96
N ASP A 193 3.76 7.30 -2.86
CA ASP A 193 3.80 6.06 -2.10
C ASP A 193 2.38 5.60 -1.77
N GLY A 194 2.20 4.33 -1.46
CA GLY A 194 1.05 3.72 -0.83
C GLY A 194 -0.32 4.07 -1.40
N PRO A 195 -0.57 3.86 -2.70
CA PRO A 195 -1.92 4.02 -3.25
C PRO A 195 -2.83 2.98 -2.62
N PHE A 196 -4.03 3.40 -2.17
CA PHE A 196 -5.06 2.49 -1.67
C PHE A 196 -6.43 2.97 -2.13
N MET A 197 -7.22 2.06 -2.70
CA MET A 197 -8.51 2.41 -3.30
C MET A 197 -9.65 2.21 -2.29
N TRP A 198 -10.53 3.20 -2.19
CA TRP A 198 -11.72 3.14 -1.35
C TRP A 198 -12.97 3.58 -2.09
N ARG A 199 -13.99 2.72 -2.10
CA ARG A 199 -15.32 3.09 -2.60
C ARG A 199 -16.21 3.44 -1.43
N THR A 200 -16.73 4.66 -1.44
CA THR A 200 -17.68 5.14 -0.42
C THR A 200 -19.04 4.45 -0.54
N GLN A 201 -19.85 4.55 0.51
CA GLN A 201 -21.23 4.04 0.47
C GLN A 201 -22.10 4.79 -0.53
N SER A 202 -21.80 6.05 -0.82
CA SER A 202 -22.49 6.87 -1.84
C SER A 202 -22.00 6.58 -3.27
N GLY A 203 -20.95 5.77 -3.44
CA GLY A 203 -20.49 5.27 -4.74
C GLY A 203 -19.27 5.97 -5.32
N GLU A 204 -18.76 7.03 -4.66
CA GLU A 204 -17.53 7.70 -5.08
C GLU A 204 -16.33 6.76 -4.94
N LEU A 205 -15.38 6.85 -5.85
CA LEU A 205 -14.11 6.16 -5.79
C LEU A 205 -13.03 7.15 -5.36
N LEU A 206 -12.43 6.87 -4.21
CA LEU A 206 -11.34 7.61 -3.63
C LEU A 206 -10.04 6.81 -3.73
N MET A 207 -8.91 7.51 -3.79
CA MET A 207 -7.58 6.93 -3.67
C MET A 207 -6.84 7.64 -2.54
N LEU A 208 -6.39 6.89 -1.56
CA LEU A 208 -5.38 7.31 -0.61
C LEU A 208 -4.02 7.16 -1.29
N TRP A 209 -3.11 8.07 -1.00
CA TRP A 209 -1.71 8.00 -1.43
C TRP A 209 -0.86 8.88 -0.52
N ALA A 210 0.43 8.71 -0.51
CA ALA A 210 1.29 9.46 0.37
C ALA A 210 2.43 10.16 -0.36
N ALA A 211 2.82 11.34 0.15
CA ALA A 211 3.94 12.15 -0.35
C ALA A 211 4.41 13.10 0.74
N PHE A 212 5.41 13.92 0.45
CA PHE A 212 5.88 14.96 1.37
C PHE A 212 5.13 16.28 1.17
N SER A 213 4.74 16.91 2.27
CA SER A 213 4.26 18.28 2.34
C SER A 213 5.18 19.13 3.22
N ALA A 214 4.89 20.42 3.34
CA ALA A 214 5.63 21.30 4.25
C ALA A 214 5.54 20.87 5.74
N GLN A 215 4.60 19.96 6.09
CA GLN A 215 4.43 19.41 7.44
C GLN A 215 5.02 18.00 7.61
N GLY A 216 5.83 17.54 6.65
CA GLY A 216 6.39 16.18 6.65
C GLY A 216 5.59 15.21 5.78
N TYR A 217 5.74 13.91 6.02
CA TYR A 217 5.02 12.86 5.30
C TYR A 217 3.52 12.99 5.52
N THR A 218 2.75 12.87 4.47
CA THR A 218 1.35 13.30 4.44
C THR A 218 0.50 12.26 3.72
N GLN A 219 -0.65 11.91 4.30
CA GLN A 219 -1.64 11.06 3.67
C GLN A 219 -2.55 11.91 2.79
N GLY A 220 -2.32 11.89 1.49
CA GLY A 220 -3.14 12.53 0.48
C GLY A 220 -4.42 11.75 0.17
N LEU A 221 -5.32 12.43 -0.52
CA LEU A 221 -6.59 11.88 -0.98
C LEU A 221 -6.91 12.42 -2.38
N ALA A 222 -7.29 11.54 -3.29
CA ALA A 222 -7.74 11.89 -4.63
C ALA A 222 -9.12 11.29 -4.91
N LEU A 223 -9.94 11.97 -5.70
CA LEU A 223 -11.31 11.60 -6.03
C LEU A 223 -11.44 11.37 -7.54
N SER A 224 -11.94 10.20 -7.94
CA SER A 224 -12.28 9.91 -9.34
C SER A 224 -13.48 10.74 -9.82
N SER A 225 -13.37 11.32 -11.00
CA SER A 225 -14.40 12.17 -11.60
C SER A 225 -15.68 11.45 -12.02
N ASN A 226 -15.61 10.13 -12.18
CA ASN A 226 -16.75 9.29 -12.63
C ASN A 226 -17.03 8.10 -11.71
N GLY A 227 -16.37 8.04 -10.56
CA GLY A 227 -16.50 6.93 -9.62
C GLY A 227 -15.84 5.61 -10.07
N GLU A 228 -15.00 5.64 -11.12
CA GLU A 228 -14.32 4.46 -11.65
C GLU A 228 -12.81 4.68 -11.74
N ILE A 229 -12.06 3.58 -11.82
CA ILE A 229 -10.60 3.63 -11.98
C ILE A 229 -10.16 4.33 -13.27
N THR A 230 -11.03 4.37 -14.27
CA THR A 230 -10.81 5.02 -15.56
C THR A 230 -11.11 6.52 -15.56
N GLY A 231 -11.64 7.06 -14.45
CA GLY A 231 -11.88 8.49 -14.28
C GLY A 231 -10.58 9.29 -14.16
N GLN A 232 -10.69 10.61 -14.31
CA GLN A 232 -9.63 11.53 -13.91
C GLN A 232 -9.65 11.66 -12.39
N PHE A 233 -8.49 11.53 -11.76
CA PHE A 233 -8.36 11.74 -10.32
C PHE A 233 -8.00 13.20 -10.05
N ARG A 234 -8.82 13.91 -9.28
CA ARG A 234 -8.51 15.24 -8.77
C ARG A 234 -8.06 15.14 -7.32
N GLN A 235 -7.04 15.88 -6.99
CA GLN A 235 -6.54 15.98 -5.62
C GLN A 235 -7.54 16.75 -4.75
N VAL A 236 -7.75 16.27 -3.52
CA VAL A 236 -8.57 16.93 -2.52
C VAL A 236 -7.76 17.16 -1.24
N GLU A 237 -8.39 17.73 -0.19
CA GLU A 237 -7.68 17.98 1.07
C GLU A 237 -7.11 16.67 1.65
N PRO A 238 -5.83 16.62 1.99
CA PRO A 238 -5.20 15.46 2.63
C PRO A 238 -5.86 15.05 3.94
N LEU A 239 -5.90 13.74 4.15
CA LEU A 239 -6.56 13.15 5.31
C LEU A 239 -5.71 13.24 6.59
N PHE A 240 -4.35 13.28 6.45
CA PHE A 240 -3.43 13.39 7.57
C PHE A 240 -2.17 14.16 7.18
N ARG A 241 -1.70 15.12 8.04
CA ARG A 241 -0.57 16.03 7.77
C ARG A 241 0.44 16.11 8.92
N LYS A 242 0.59 15.07 9.74
CA LYS A 242 1.45 15.09 10.93
C LYS A 242 2.59 14.09 10.85
N ASP A 243 3.38 14.15 9.77
CA ASP A 243 4.50 13.25 9.51
C ASP A 243 4.10 11.77 9.59
N GLY A 244 3.07 11.41 8.83
CA GLY A 244 2.60 10.04 8.73
C GLY A 244 1.80 9.81 7.44
N GLY A 245 1.82 8.60 6.95
CA GLY A 245 1.21 8.23 5.69
C GLY A 245 1.36 6.75 5.38
N HIS A 246 1.26 6.43 4.09
CA HIS A 246 1.18 5.09 3.55
C HIS A 246 0.07 4.30 4.24
N GLY A 247 -1.13 4.89 4.19
CA GLY A 247 -2.27 4.41 4.95
C GLY A 247 -3.30 3.71 4.09
N MET A 248 -4.03 2.80 4.75
CA MET A 248 -5.16 2.10 4.19
C MET A 248 -6.37 2.20 5.12
N ILE A 249 -7.54 1.85 4.61
CA ILE A 249 -8.79 1.89 5.36
C ILE A 249 -9.34 0.49 5.57
N PHE A 250 -9.75 0.20 6.79
CA PHE A 250 -10.47 -1.03 7.10
C PHE A 250 -11.70 -0.78 7.97
N ARG A 251 -12.60 -1.76 7.98
CA ARG A 251 -13.77 -1.75 8.89
C ARG A 251 -13.47 -2.61 10.10
N THR A 252 -13.87 -2.12 11.27
CA THR A 252 -13.86 -2.93 12.49
C THR A 252 -15.04 -3.91 12.49
N LYS A 253 -15.03 -4.85 13.43
CA LYS A 253 -16.14 -5.79 13.68
C LYS A 253 -17.46 -5.06 13.92
N GLU A 254 -17.39 -3.88 14.55
CA GLU A 254 -18.54 -3.02 14.87
C GLU A 254 -18.95 -2.12 13.69
N GLY A 255 -18.25 -2.22 12.54
CA GLY A 255 -18.55 -1.47 11.33
C GLY A 255 -17.94 -0.07 11.27
N LYS A 256 -17.14 0.34 12.26
CA LYS A 256 -16.41 1.61 12.22
C LYS A 256 -15.33 1.59 11.14
N LEU A 257 -15.06 2.75 10.54
CA LEU A 257 -13.94 2.92 9.63
C LEU A 257 -12.71 3.42 10.37
N LEU A 258 -11.59 2.76 10.15
CA LEU A 258 -10.29 3.17 10.66
C LEU A 258 -9.31 3.38 9.51
N LEU A 259 -8.57 4.48 9.59
CA LEU A 259 -7.37 4.73 8.81
C LEU A 259 -6.18 4.13 9.57
N SER A 260 -5.51 3.16 8.97
CA SER A 260 -4.21 2.66 9.41
C SER A 260 -3.13 3.45 8.68
N LEU A 261 -2.09 3.90 9.35
CA LEU A 261 -0.89 4.50 8.76
C LEU A 261 0.30 4.40 9.72
N HIS A 262 1.52 4.59 9.23
CA HIS A 262 2.67 4.75 10.13
C HIS A 262 2.97 6.23 10.41
N SER A 263 3.43 6.51 11.61
CA SER A 263 3.91 7.83 12.07
C SER A 263 4.85 7.67 13.27
N PRO A 264 5.93 8.51 13.41
CA PRO A 264 6.44 9.43 12.39
C PRO A 264 7.04 8.68 11.19
N ASN A 265 7.35 9.37 10.09
CA ASN A 265 8.08 8.79 8.96
C ASN A 265 9.60 8.94 9.16
N ARG A 266 10.11 8.34 10.22
CA ARG A 266 11.53 8.40 10.61
C ARG A 266 12.00 7.12 11.28
N THR A 267 12.86 6.34 10.60
CA THR A 267 13.40 5.08 11.12
C THR A 267 14.38 5.31 12.29
N PRO A 268 14.25 4.59 13.40
CA PRO A 268 13.37 3.43 13.68
C PRO A 268 12.14 3.80 14.54
N GLU A 269 11.64 5.01 14.42
CA GLU A 269 10.59 5.54 15.30
C GLU A 269 9.18 5.22 14.80
N GLU A 270 9.04 4.75 13.58
CA GLU A 270 7.75 4.46 12.95
C GLU A 270 6.95 3.44 13.77
N ARG A 271 5.67 3.75 13.95
CA ARG A 271 4.68 2.88 14.60
C ARG A 271 3.38 2.90 13.80
N PRO A 272 2.65 1.80 13.77
CA PRO A 272 1.29 1.80 13.24
C PRO A 272 0.36 2.60 14.14
N HIS A 273 -0.54 3.35 13.53
CA HIS A 273 -1.58 4.11 14.21
C HIS A 273 -2.91 3.86 13.53
N PHE A 274 -3.99 3.84 14.32
CA PHE A 274 -5.36 3.75 13.84
C PHE A 274 -6.12 5.02 14.23
N PHE A 275 -6.75 5.66 13.24
CA PHE A 275 -7.55 6.87 13.44
C PHE A 275 -8.98 6.61 12.95
N GLU A 276 -9.96 6.96 13.77
CA GLU A 276 -11.36 6.88 13.35
C GLU A 276 -11.62 7.89 12.24
N ILE A 277 -12.28 7.43 11.17
CA ILE A 277 -12.67 8.23 10.01
C ILE A 277 -14.14 8.01 9.71
N VAL A 278 -14.74 8.98 9.03
CA VAL A 278 -16.12 8.93 8.57
C VAL A 278 -16.22 9.30 7.10
N GLU A 279 -17.25 8.77 6.45
CA GLU A 279 -17.66 9.22 5.12
C GLU A 279 -18.65 10.38 5.27
N GLU A 280 -18.30 11.53 4.72
CA GLU A 280 -19.12 12.74 4.75
C GLU A 280 -19.09 13.42 3.39
N ASN A 281 -20.28 13.63 2.79
CA ASN A 281 -20.43 14.24 1.46
C ASN A 281 -19.57 13.60 0.36
N GLY A 282 -19.46 12.28 0.37
CA GLY A 282 -18.68 11.52 -0.63
C GLY A 282 -17.16 11.58 -0.44
N LEU A 283 -16.68 12.14 0.65
CA LEU A 283 -15.27 12.22 1.02
C LEU A 283 -15.01 11.54 2.37
N LEU A 284 -13.74 11.34 2.68
CA LEU A 284 -13.28 10.84 3.98
C LEU A 284 -12.83 11.99 4.87
N ARG A 285 -13.13 11.91 6.15
CA ARG A 285 -12.70 12.87 7.16
C ARG A 285 -12.32 12.14 8.45
N ARG A 286 -11.23 12.58 9.09
CA ARG A 286 -10.91 12.16 10.47
C ARG A 286 -11.92 12.75 11.46
N VAL A 287 -12.27 11.94 12.45
CA VAL A 287 -13.09 12.36 13.59
C VAL A 287 -12.27 13.18 14.60
#